data_1ec0dc442107e6c5b7ce05346b883bc3
#
_entry.id   1ec0dc442107e6c5b7ce05346b883bc3
#
_cell.length_a   1.000
_cell.length_b   1.000
_cell.length_c   1.000
_cell.angle_alpha   90.00
_cell.angle_beta   90.00
_cell.angle_gamma   90.00
#
_symmetry.space_group_name_H-M   'P 1'
#
loop_
_entity.id
_entity.type
_entity.pdbx_description
1 polymer ?
#
loop_
_entity_poly.entity_id
_entity_poly.type
_entity_poly.pdbx_seq_one_letter_code
_entity_poly.pdbx_strand_id
1 'polypeptide(L)'
;MKEKIDCIKELRKRTAAPIIDCKKVFMECSGDIDKAESILIEKGFKLAKDKEERTTEQGVIASYVHHNESIGVLVEVNCETDFVARNIEFKELAKGIAMQIAACSPLYLSQKDVPENIMNNIPEEKREEYYKLNCLIEQPFIKDPDKAVKELINLAIARLGENIRVKR
;
A
#
# COMPACT_ATOMS: atom_id res chain seq x y z
N MET A 1 -8.20 -19.42 -26.74
CA MET A 1 -7.25 -19.91 -25.71
C MET A 1 -6.17 -18.87 -25.41
N LYS A 2 -5.57 -18.23 -26.42
CA LYS A 2 -4.56 -17.16 -26.27
C LYS A 2 -5.10 -15.95 -25.48
N GLU A 3 -6.28 -15.44 -25.83
CA GLU A 3 -6.93 -14.32 -25.17
C GLU A 3 -7.14 -14.54 -23.65
N LYS A 4 -7.55 -15.74 -23.23
CA LYS A 4 -7.70 -16.06 -21.79
C LYS A 4 -6.38 -16.01 -21.03
N ILE A 5 -5.29 -16.42 -21.67
CA ILE A 5 -3.96 -16.37 -21.06
C ILE A 5 -3.49 -14.93 -20.91
N ASP A 6 -3.76 -14.10 -21.90
CA ASP A 6 -3.39 -12.68 -21.90
C ASP A 6 -4.22 -11.90 -20.85
N CYS A 7 -5.51 -12.21 -20.70
CA CYS A 7 -6.35 -11.66 -19.64
C CYS A 7 -5.85 -12.06 -18.24
N ILE A 8 -5.44 -13.31 -18.04
CA ILE A 8 -4.90 -13.76 -16.73
C ILE A 8 -3.55 -13.08 -16.44
N LYS A 9 -2.70 -12.86 -17.45
CA LYS A 9 -1.44 -12.11 -17.27
C LYS A 9 -1.71 -10.64 -16.92
N GLU A 10 -2.67 -10.02 -17.59
CA GLU A 10 -3.08 -8.64 -17.30
C GLU A 10 -3.65 -8.53 -15.88
N LEU A 11 -4.54 -9.45 -15.48
CA LEU A 11 -5.08 -9.51 -14.14
C LEU A 11 -3.99 -9.64 -13.08
N ARG A 12 -2.98 -10.49 -13.34
CA ARG A 12 -1.81 -10.61 -12.46
C ARG A 12 -1.00 -9.31 -12.41
N LYS A 13 -0.85 -8.62 -13.54
CA LYS A 13 -0.14 -7.33 -13.59
C LYS A 13 -0.85 -6.27 -12.76
N ARG A 14 -2.18 -6.22 -12.78
CA ARG A 14 -3.00 -5.26 -12.03
C ARG A 14 -3.06 -5.57 -10.54
N THR A 15 -3.27 -6.84 -10.18
CA THR A 15 -3.51 -7.26 -8.79
C THR A 15 -2.28 -7.76 -8.07
N ALA A 16 -1.25 -8.15 -8.85
CA ALA A 16 -0.05 -8.82 -8.36
C ALA A 16 -0.29 -10.15 -7.62
N ALA A 17 -1.50 -10.66 -7.61
CA ALA A 17 -1.87 -11.92 -6.99
C ALA A 17 -1.14 -13.11 -7.65
N PRO A 18 -0.96 -14.24 -6.94
CA PRO A 18 -0.41 -15.46 -7.50
C PRO A 18 -1.16 -15.89 -8.76
N ILE A 19 -0.45 -16.38 -9.77
CA ILE A 19 -1.06 -16.76 -11.07
C ILE A 19 -2.16 -17.81 -10.93
N ILE A 20 -2.05 -18.67 -9.92
CA ILE A 20 -3.04 -19.71 -9.62
C ILE A 20 -4.35 -19.05 -9.16
N ASP A 21 -4.27 -18.05 -8.29
CA ASP A 21 -5.43 -17.31 -7.79
C ASP A 21 -6.06 -16.47 -8.89
N CYS A 22 -5.25 -15.79 -9.71
CA CYS A 22 -5.72 -15.07 -10.89
C CYS A 22 -6.51 -15.98 -11.82
N LYS A 23 -5.99 -17.16 -12.14
CA LYS A 23 -6.66 -18.15 -12.99
C LYS A 23 -7.97 -18.63 -12.39
N LYS A 24 -7.96 -18.96 -11.09
CA LYS A 24 -9.13 -19.47 -10.36
C LYS A 24 -10.26 -18.43 -10.35
N VAL A 25 -9.94 -17.21 -9.90
CA VAL A 25 -10.94 -16.13 -9.78
C VAL A 25 -11.44 -15.68 -11.16
N PHE A 26 -10.57 -15.60 -12.18
CA PHE A 26 -10.96 -15.28 -13.55
C PHE A 26 -11.99 -16.29 -14.10
N MET A 27 -11.83 -17.58 -13.81
CA MET A 27 -12.77 -18.61 -14.22
C MET A 27 -14.07 -18.53 -13.43
N GLU A 28 -14.02 -18.26 -12.12
CA GLU A 28 -15.20 -18.04 -11.26
C GLU A 28 -16.03 -16.84 -11.72
N CYS A 29 -15.37 -15.80 -12.24
CA CYS A 29 -16.02 -14.60 -12.81
C CYS A 29 -16.44 -14.75 -14.27
N SER A 30 -16.41 -15.96 -14.84
CA SER A 30 -16.78 -16.23 -16.24
C SER A 30 -15.99 -15.39 -17.24
N GLY A 31 -14.77 -14.99 -16.89
CA GLY A 31 -13.87 -14.22 -17.77
C GLY A 31 -13.98 -12.70 -17.63
N ASP A 32 -14.75 -12.19 -16.69
CA ASP A 32 -14.85 -10.77 -16.36
C ASP A 32 -13.60 -10.34 -15.56
N ILE A 33 -12.75 -9.51 -16.19
CA ILE A 33 -11.48 -9.05 -15.61
C ILE A 33 -11.72 -8.11 -14.45
N ASP A 34 -12.64 -7.15 -14.58
CA ASP A 34 -12.82 -6.10 -13.58
C ASP A 34 -13.42 -6.67 -12.30
N LYS A 35 -14.35 -7.62 -12.46
CA LYS A 35 -14.91 -8.37 -11.33
C LYS A 35 -13.87 -9.27 -10.65
N ALA A 36 -13.03 -9.94 -11.45
CA ALA A 36 -11.94 -10.76 -10.92
C ALA A 36 -10.89 -9.92 -10.19
N GLU A 37 -10.57 -8.73 -10.70
CA GLU A 37 -9.67 -7.76 -10.07
C GLU A 37 -10.18 -7.35 -8.70
N SER A 38 -11.45 -6.94 -8.60
CA SER A 38 -12.07 -6.54 -7.32
C SER A 38 -12.00 -7.63 -6.27
N ILE A 39 -12.30 -8.88 -6.65
CA ILE A 39 -12.23 -10.04 -5.73
C ILE A 39 -10.79 -10.31 -5.28
N LEU A 40 -9.81 -10.20 -6.18
CA LEU A 40 -8.41 -10.43 -5.83
C LEU A 40 -7.85 -9.35 -4.92
N ILE A 41 -8.24 -8.10 -5.13
CA ILE A 41 -7.87 -6.97 -4.27
C ILE A 41 -8.46 -7.18 -2.87
N GLU A 42 -9.74 -7.55 -2.76
CA GLU A 42 -10.40 -7.85 -1.48
C GLU A 42 -9.70 -9.00 -0.74
N LYS A 43 -9.36 -10.09 -1.44
CA LYS A 43 -8.57 -11.18 -0.88
C LYS A 43 -7.20 -10.73 -0.39
N GLY A 44 -6.54 -9.84 -1.14
CA GLY A 44 -5.27 -9.25 -0.75
C GLY A 44 -5.37 -8.43 0.54
N PHE A 45 -6.42 -7.62 0.69
CA PHE A 45 -6.68 -6.86 1.92
C PHE A 45 -6.97 -7.76 3.12
N LYS A 46 -7.68 -8.86 2.93
CA LYS A 46 -7.91 -9.84 3.99
C LYS A 46 -6.59 -10.49 4.44
N LEU A 47 -5.75 -10.90 3.49
CA LEU A 47 -4.42 -11.44 3.79
C LEU A 47 -3.52 -10.43 4.52
N ALA A 48 -3.58 -9.16 4.16
CA ALA A 48 -2.84 -8.09 4.85
C ALA A 48 -3.32 -7.94 6.30
N LYS A 49 -4.64 -7.95 6.51
CA LYS A 49 -5.24 -7.88 7.85
C LYS A 49 -4.86 -9.08 8.73
N ASP A 50 -4.86 -10.30 8.19
CA ASP A 50 -4.46 -11.51 8.91
C ASP A 50 -2.98 -11.50 9.35
N LYS A 51 -2.16 -10.63 8.73
CA LYS A 51 -0.74 -10.47 9.04
C LYS A 51 -0.43 -9.24 9.89
N GLU A 52 -1.40 -8.37 10.12
CA GLU A 52 -1.20 -7.07 10.79
C GLU A 52 -0.52 -7.19 12.16
N GLU A 53 -0.75 -8.28 12.89
CA GLU A 53 -0.16 -8.48 14.21
C GLU A 53 1.24 -9.12 14.20
N ARG A 54 1.75 -9.53 13.02
CA ARG A 54 3.08 -10.13 12.94
C ARG A 54 4.15 -9.07 13.15
N THR A 55 5.19 -9.44 13.87
CA THR A 55 6.32 -8.55 14.16
C THR A 55 7.12 -8.27 12.90
N THR A 56 7.55 -7.02 12.74
CA THR A 56 8.35 -6.54 11.62
C THR A 56 9.65 -5.94 12.15
N GLU A 57 10.69 -6.78 12.26
CA GLU A 57 11.98 -6.39 12.84
C GLU A 57 13.05 -6.06 11.80
N GLN A 58 12.81 -6.46 10.55
CA GLN A 58 13.69 -6.16 9.43
C GLN A 58 13.11 -5.02 8.61
N GLY A 59 13.89 -4.45 7.70
CA GLY A 59 13.38 -3.38 6.83
C GLY A 59 14.47 -2.56 6.19
N VAL A 60 14.08 -1.39 5.70
CA VAL A 60 14.99 -0.42 5.09
C VAL A 60 14.68 1.00 5.57
N ILE A 61 15.72 1.83 5.60
CA ILE A 61 15.58 3.28 5.64
C ILE A 61 15.67 3.75 4.19
N ALA A 62 14.56 4.25 3.66
CA ALA A 62 14.54 4.87 2.35
C ALA A 62 14.70 6.39 2.48
N SER A 63 15.43 6.98 1.55
CA SER A 63 15.62 8.43 1.47
C SER A 63 15.04 8.98 0.17
N TYR A 64 14.52 10.18 0.25
CA TYR A 64 14.15 10.99 -0.91
C TYR A 64 14.66 12.41 -0.72
N VAL A 65 15.39 12.92 -1.71
CA VAL A 65 15.78 14.31 -1.77
C VAL A 65 15.16 14.92 -3.03
N HIS A 66 14.41 15.99 -2.84
CA HIS A 66 13.75 16.65 -3.96
C HIS A 66 14.78 17.33 -4.88
N HIS A 67 14.46 17.46 -6.16
CA HIS A 67 15.41 17.95 -7.18
C HIS A 67 15.98 19.35 -6.91
N ASN A 68 15.27 20.18 -6.16
CA ASN A 68 15.73 21.50 -5.73
C ASN A 68 16.57 21.47 -4.44
N GLU A 69 16.87 20.28 -3.90
CA GLU A 69 17.69 20.02 -2.69
C GLU A 69 17.19 20.69 -1.41
N SER A 70 15.96 21.26 -1.41
CA SER A 70 15.39 21.95 -0.24
C SER A 70 14.53 21.06 0.65
N ILE A 71 14.13 19.88 0.16
CA ILE A 71 13.30 18.92 0.89
C ILE A 71 14.00 17.56 0.89
N GLY A 72 14.22 17.02 2.08
CA GLY A 72 14.73 15.67 2.28
C GLY A 72 13.86 14.89 3.25
N VAL A 73 13.64 13.61 2.97
CA VAL A 73 12.86 12.68 3.79
C VAL A 73 13.66 11.42 4.02
N LEU A 74 13.62 10.93 5.25
CA LEU A 74 14.02 9.58 5.63
C LEU A 74 12.79 8.86 6.18
N VAL A 75 12.50 7.66 5.68
CA VAL A 75 11.40 6.83 6.16
C VAL A 75 11.90 5.43 6.48
N GLU A 76 11.52 4.91 7.64
CA GLU A 76 11.76 3.53 8.04
C GLU A 76 10.52 2.70 7.68
N VAL A 77 10.71 1.73 6.76
CA VAL A 77 9.68 0.76 6.37
C VAL A 77 10.17 -0.62 6.75
N ASN A 78 9.38 -1.34 7.55
CA ASN A 78 9.74 -2.63 8.11
C ASN A 78 8.93 -3.77 7.50
N CYS A 79 9.53 -4.96 7.47
CA CYS A 79 8.97 -6.25 7.05
C CYS A 79 9.42 -7.36 8.03
N GLU A 80 8.95 -8.59 7.82
CA GLU A 80 9.24 -9.71 8.73
C GLU A 80 10.69 -10.19 8.57
N THR A 81 11.21 -10.31 7.32
CA THR A 81 12.53 -10.89 7.03
C THR A 81 13.45 -9.96 6.22
N ASP A 82 14.76 -10.24 6.31
CA ASP A 82 15.77 -9.55 5.51
C ASP A 82 15.70 -9.89 4.02
N PHE A 83 15.10 -11.03 3.65
CA PHE A 83 14.86 -11.41 2.25
C PHE A 83 13.91 -10.42 1.59
N VAL A 84 12.80 -10.09 2.25
CA VAL A 84 11.85 -9.08 1.74
C VAL A 84 12.47 -7.69 1.79
N ALA A 85 13.23 -7.35 2.83
CA ALA A 85 13.93 -6.07 2.92
C ALA A 85 14.89 -5.82 1.74
N ARG A 86 15.49 -6.88 1.16
CA ARG A 86 16.36 -6.80 -0.01
C ARG A 86 15.62 -6.79 -1.34
N ASN A 87 14.33 -7.15 -1.36
CA ASN A 87 13.52 -7.22 -2.57
C ASN A 87 13.39 -5.83 -3.21
N ILE A 88 13.50 -5.78 -4.55
CA ILE A 88 13.42 -4.53 -5.30
C ILE A 88 12.04 -3.87 -5.17
N GLU A 89 10.96 -4.66 -5.19
CA GLU A 89 9.59 -4.14 -5.04
C GLU A 89 9.36 -3.50 -3.68
N PHE A 90 9.90 -4.10 -2.61
CA PHE A 90 9.85 -3.53 -1.26
C PHE A 90 10.60 -2.19 -1.18
N LYS A 91 11.80 -2.13 -1.78
CA LYS A 91 12.58 -0.89 -1.82
C LYS A 91 11.91 0.20 -2.65
N GLU A 92 11.25 -0.17 -3.75
CA GLU A 92 10.48 0.77 -4.57
C GLU A 92 9.26 1.30 -3.83
N LEU A 93 8.55 0.45 -3.09
CA LEU A 93 7.47 0.89 -2.20
C LEU A 93 7.99 1.90 -1.16
N ALA A 94 9.08 1.59 -0.46
CA ALA A 94 9.66 2.47 0.54
C ALA A 94 10.09 3.83 -0.04
N LYS A 95 10.69 3.84 -1.24
CA LYS A 95 11.01 5.09 -1.96
C LYS A 95 9.76 5.86 -2.38
N GLY A 96 8.71 5.16 -2.81
CA GLY A 96 7.43 5.76 -3.14
C GLY A 96 6.80 6.45 -1.93
N ILE A 97 6.86 5.81 -0.76
CA ILE A 97 6.38 6.38 0.50
C ILE A 97 7.22 7.61 0.91
N ALA A 98 8.55 7.56 0.78
CA ALA A 98 9.40 8.72 1.04
C ALA A 98 9.06 9.92 0.14
N MET A 99 8.77 9.66 -1.14
CA MET A 99 8.33 10.69 -2.10
C MET A 99 6.95 11.26 -1.73
N GLN A 100 6.01 10.41 -1.31
CA GLN A 100 4.69 10.82 -0.81
C GLN A 100 4.81 11.79 0.37
N ILE A 101 5.65 11.45 1.36
CA ILE A 101 5.90 12.28 2.52
C ILE A 101 6.46 13.63 2.12
N ALA A 102 7.42 13.66 1.18
CA ALA A 102 8.01 14.89 0.69
C ALA A 102 7.00 15.80 -0.04
N ALA A 103 6.05 15.20 -0.76
CA ALA A 103 5.06 15.94 -1.53
C ALA A 103 3.88 16.44 -0.69
N CYS A 104 3.40 15.63 0.25
CA CYS A 104 2.15 15.88 0.97
C CYS A 104 2.34 16.28 2.43
N SER A 105 3.56 16.16 2.98
CA SER A 105 3.90 16.56 4.36
C SER A 105 2.89 16.10 5.42
N PRO A 106 2.56 14.78 5.49
CA PRO A 106 1.60 14.28 6.44
C PRO A 106 2.04 14.57 7.88
N LEU A 107 1.09 14.88 8.76
CA LEU A 107 1.36 15.16 10.18
C LEU A 107 1.40 13.88 11.02
N TYR A 108 0.67 12.86 10.58
CA TYR A 108 0.50 11.59 11.30
C TYR A 108 0.72 10.41 10.35
N LEU A 109 1.07 9.27 10.91
CA LEU A 109 1.16 8.05 10.13
C LEU A 109 -0.23 7.51 9.78
N SER A 110 -1.11 7.42 10.78
CA SER A 110 -2.46 6.87 10.67
C SER A 110 -3.49 7.66 11.47
N GLN A 111 -4.77 7.33 11.32
CA GLN A 111 -5.87 7.90 12.11
C GLN A 111 -5.65 7.69 13.62
N LYS A 112 -5.03 6.57 14.02
CA LYS A 112 -4.80 6.22 15.43
C LYS A 112 -3.77 7.14 16.11
N ASP A 113 -2.94 7.81 15.32
CA ASP A 113 -1.87 8.69 15.80
C ASP A 113 -2.35 10.13 15.97
N VAL A 114 -3.58 10.45 15.53
CA VAL A 114 -4.16 11.78 15.69
C VAL A 114 -4.59 11.98 17.12
N PRO A 115 -4.10 13.04 17.82
CA PRO A 115 -4.46 13.30 19.21
C PRO A 115 -5.97 13.55 19.39
N GLU A 116 -6.54 13.04 20.47
CA GLU A 116 -7.98 13.18 20.79
C GLU A 116 -8.44 14.64 20.88
N ASN A 117 -7.61 15.52 21.43
CA ASN A 117 -7.91 16.96 21.52
C ASN A 117 -8.08 17.61 20.13
N ILE A 118 -7.40 17.12 19.10
CA ILE A 118 -7.58 17.57 17.72
C ILE A 118 -8.88 17.00 17.16
N MET A 119 -9.10 15.69 17.36
CA MET A 119 -10.29 15.02 16.85
C MET A 119 -11.59 15.57 17.44
N ASN A 120 -11.59 15.97 18.69
CA ASN A 120 -12.76 16.57 19.35
C ASN A 120 -13.16 17.94 18.77
N ASN A 121 -12.23 18.64 18.10
CA ASN A 121 -12.47 19.91 17.45
C ASN A 121 -12.89 19.79 15.98
N ILE A 122 -12.88 18.57 15.40
CA ILE A 122 -13.23 18.34 14.01
C ILE A 122 -14.62 17.70 13.95
N PRO A 123 -15.60 18.34 13.25
CA PRO A 123 -16.91 17.75 13.01
C PRO A 123 -16.78 16.37 12.36
N GLU A 124 -17.65 15.44 12.72
CA GLU A 124 -17.58 14.05 12.30
C GLU A 124 -17.61 13.92 10.77
N GLU A 125 -18.42 14.72 10.09
CA GLU A 125 -18.51 14.76 8.63
C GLU A 125 -17.23 15.24 7.92
N LYS A 126 -16.31 15.91 8.64
CA LYS A 126 -15.03 16.39 8.11
C LYS A 126 -13.82 15.52 8.48
N ARG A 127 -14.02 14.50 9.32
CA ARG A 127 -12.92 13.64 9.79
C ARG A 127 -12.26 12.87 8.68
N GLU A 128 -13.03 12.33 7.73
CA GLU A 128 -12.46 11.61 6.59
C GLU A 128 -11.57 12.51 5.71
N GLU A 129 -12.02 13.74 5.45
CA GLU A 129 -11.24 14.70 4.68
C GLU A 129 -9.95 15.07 5.44
N TYR A 130 -10.06 15.29 6.76
CA TYR A 130 -8.90 15.54 7.61
C TYR A 130 -7.88 14.40 7.56
N TYR A 131 -8.31 13.14 7.63
CA TYR A 131 -7.43 11.99 7.55
C TYR A 131 -6.73 11.90 6.20
N LYS A 132 -7.45 12.11 5.10
CA LYS A 132 -6.89 12.11 3.74
C LYS A 132 -5.85 13.22 3.52
N LEU A 133 -5.93 14.31 4.26
CA LEU A 133 -4.95 15.40 4.18
C LEU A 133 -3.75 15.16 5.09
N ASN A 134 -3.96 14.65 6.30
CA ASN A 134 -2.97 14.69 7.36
C ASN A 134 -2.38 13.33 7.75
N CYS A 135 -3.01 12.20 7.38
CA CYS A 135 -2.55 10.86 7.75
C CYS A 135 -1.95 10.16 6.53
N LEU A 136 -0.66 9.84 6.57
CA LEU A 136 0.10 9.26 5.45
C LEU A 136 -0.61 8.08 4.79
N ILE A 137 -1.05 7.09 5.57
CA ILE A 137 -1.62 5.86 5.00
C ILE A 137 -3.02 6.06 4.39
N GLU A 138 -3.71 7.15 4.75
CA GLU A 138 -5.03 7.50 4.22
C GLU A 138 -4.94 8.44 2.99
N GLN A 139 -3.76 9.03 2.74
CA GLN A 139 -3.57 9.93 1.60
C GLN A 139 -3.68 9.17 0.27
N PRO A 140 -4.28 9.78 -0.78
CA PRO A 140 -4.15 9.28 -2.14
C PRO A 140 -2.68 9.34 -2.57
N PHE A 141 -2.21 8.28 -3.22
CA PHE A 141 -0.80 8.18 -3.60
C PHE A 141 -0.49 9.08 -4.78
N ILE A 142 0.58 9.88 -4.69
CA ILE A 142 0.91 10.89 -5.71
C ILE A 142 1.16 10.35 -7.12
N LYS A 143 1.58 9.08 -7.25
CA LYS A 143 1.81 8.43 -8.55
C LYS A 143 0.58 7.69 -9.08
N ASP A 144 -0.40 7.40 -8.24
CA ASP A 144 -1.65 6.70 -8.55
C ASP A 144 -2.74 7.20 -7.60
N PRO A 145 -3.34 8.39 -7.88
CA PRO A 145 -4.31 9.02 -6.98
C PRO A 145 -5.59 8.23 -6.74
N ASP A 146 -5.84 7.21 -7.58
CA ASP A 146 -6.99 6.32 -7.42
C ASP A 146 -6.80 5.33 -6.26
N LYS A 147 -5.58 5.23 -5.72
CA LYS A 147 -5.23 4.34 -4.60
C LYS A 147 -4.69 5.12 -3.41
N ALA A 148 -5.15 4.76 -2.21
CA ALA A 148 -4.54 5.26 -0.97
C ALA A 148 -3.19 4.57 -0.71
N VAL A 149 -2.29 5.23 0.02
CA VAL A 149 -1.00 4.64 0.44
C VAL A 149 -1.20 3.31 1.15
N LYS A 150 -2.24 3.19 2.00
CA LYS A 150 -2.62 1.95 2.68
C LYS A 150 -2.91 0.80 1.71
N GLU A 151 -3.56 1.09 0.60
CA GLU A 151 -3.87 0.08 -0.41
C GLU A 151 -2.60 -0.44 -1.09
N LEU A 152 -1.63 0.44 -1.35
CA LEU A 152 -0.33 0.05 -1.90
C LEU A 152 0.44 -0.84 -0.93
N ILE A 153 0.42 -0.53 0.36
CA ILE A 153 1.04 -1.35 1.40
C ILE A 153 0.36 -2.73 1.43
N ASN A 154 -0.97 -2.78 1.44
CA ASN A 154 -1.74 -4.03 1.45
C ASN A 154 -1.48 -4.89 0.20
N LEU A 155 -1.37 -4.27 -0.98
CA LEU A 155 -1.00 -4.95 -2.21
C LEU A 155 0.43 -5.52 -2.13
N ALA A 156 1.36 -4.79 -1.55
CA ALA A 156 2.72 -5.27 -1.32
C ALA A 156 2.75 -6.43 -0.32
N ILE A 157 1.97 -6.39 0.77
CA ILE A 157 1.82 -7.49 1.72
C ILE A 157 1.26 -8.73 1.03
N ALA A 158 0.24 -8.57 0.19
CA ALA A 158 -0.34 -9.68 -0.57
C ALA A 158 0.66 -10.31 -1.54
N ARG A 159 1.52 -9.48 -2.18
CA ARG A 159 2.51 -9.88 -3.17
C ARG A 159 3.73 -10.55 -2.54
N LEU A 160 4.29 -9.91 -1.50
CA LEU A 160 5.53 -10.34 -0.86
C LEU A 160 5.29 -11.40 0.22
N GLY A 161 4.05 -11.55 0.67
CA GLY A 161 3.68 -12.58 1.63
C GLY A 161 4.05 -12.27 3.08
N GLU A 162 4.54 -11.07 3.39
CA GLU A 162 4.95 -10.63 4.72
C GLU A 162 4.22 -9.38 5.16
N ASN A 163 4.08 -9.18 6.48
CA ASN A 163 3.62 -7.93 7.03
C ASN A 163 4.60 -6.79 6.71
N ILE A 164 4.06 -5.64 6.34
CA ILE A 164 4.84 -4.44 6.01
C ILE A 164 4.26 -3.26 6.79
N ARG A 165 5.12 -2.50 7.46
CA ARG A 165 4.73 -1.33 8.24
C ARG A 165 5.65 -0.15 7.95
N VAL A 166 5.08 1.03 7.83
CA VAL A 166 5.82 2.28 7.98
C VAL A 166 5.99 2.51 9.48
N LYS A 167 7.22 2.72 9.95
CA LYS A 167 7.50 2.85 11.37
C LYS A 167 7.68 4.30 11.78
N ARG A 168 8.42 5.08 11.00
CA ARG A 168 8.68 6.51 11.23
C ARG A 168 9.30 7.17 10.02
#